data_d2b0418923596068407c12e593c225f4
#
_entry.id   d2b0418923596068407c12e593c225f4
#
_cell.length_a   1.000
_cell.length_b   1.000
_cell.length_c   1.000
_cell.angle_alpha   90.00
_cell.angle_beta   90.00
_cell.angle_gamma   90.00
#
_symmetry.space_group_name_H-M   'P 1'
#
loop_
_entity.id
_entity.type
_entity.pdbx_description
1 polymer ?
#
loop_
_entity_poly.entity_id
_entity_poly.type
_entity_poly.pdbx_seq_one_letter_code
_entity_poly.pdbx_strand_id
1 'polypeptide(L)'
;MAAVPTFLVPDVAATARWYAEHLGFHTAGTFPKQEPYAYASLQRNGAEIMLLSLPGYEKPDLSARRPQGLWDAYVRMTGVHALYDSVRGEPFVQMPLKHQPYGDWEFEVRDPNGYVLVFGGA
;
A
#
# COMPACT_ATOMS: atom_id res chain seq x y z
N MET A 1 -11.07 -12.99 -11.97
CA MET A 1 -10.41 -13.49 -10.73
C MET A 1 -9.26 -12.56 -10.38
N ALA A 2 -9.14 -12.16 -9.12
CA ALA A 2 -8.05 -11.31 -8.66
C ALA A 2 -7.49 -11.86 -7.35
N ALA A 3 -6.18 -11.76 -7.18
CA ALA A 3 -5.54 -11.95 -5.88
C ALA A 3 -5.49 -10.59 -5.19
N VAL A 4 -5.85 -10.55 -3.91
CA VAL A 4 -5.89 -9.31 -3.13
C VAL A 4 -4.91 -9.41 -1.98
N PRO A 5 -3.87 -8.54 -1.94
CA PRO A 5 -2.97 -8.52 -0.80
C PRO A 5 -3.74 -8.14 0.47
N THR A 6 -3.45 -8.84 1.55
CA THR A 6 -4.13 -8.64 2.82
C THR A 6 -3.09 -8.43 3.91
N PHE A 7 -3.16 -7.28 4.58
CA PHE A 7 -2.18 -6.89 5.58
C PHE A 7 -2.77 -6.97 6.98
N LEU A 8 -2.04 -7.59 7.91
CA LEU A 8 -2.34 -7.50 9.33
C LEU A 8 -1.83 -6.17 9.86
N VAL A 9 -2.71 -5.40 10.48
CA VAL A 9 -2.37 -4.08 11.03
C VAL A 9 -2.97 -3.91 12.43
N PRO A 10 -2.31 -3.12 13.31
CA PRO A 10 -2.83 -2.94 14.66
C PRO A 10 -4.09 -2.07 14.72
N ASP A 11 -4.27 -1.16 13.75
CA ASP A 11 -5.41 -0.24 13.71
C ASP A 11 -5.87 -0.08 12.26
N VAL A 12 -6.95 -0.79 11.92
CA VAL A 12 -7.49 -0.79 10.56
C VAL A 12 -7.98 0.61 10.15
N ALA A 13 -8.69 1.30 11.03
CA ALA A 13 -9.26 2.61 10.69
C ALA A 13 -8.17 3.65 10.43
N ALA A 14 -7.15 3.70 11.28
CA ALA A 14 -6.03 4.63 11.09
C ALA A 14 -5.27 4.34 9.81
N THR A 15 -5.04 3.05 9.50
CA THR A 15 -4.37 2.64 8.28
C THR A 15 -5.19 3.04 7.04
N ALA A 16 -6.50 2.78 7.07
CA ALA A 16 -7.38 3.14 5.96
C ALA A 16 -7.37 4.65 5.70
N ARG A 17 -7.37 5.47 6.75
CA ARG A 17 -7.28 6.93 6.61
C ARG A 17 -5.98 7.36 5.95
N TRP A 18 -4.86 6.74 6.33
CA TRP A 18 -3.56 7.04 5.74
C TRP A 18 -3.55 6.76 4.23
N TYR A 19 -4.06 5.60 3.83
CA TYR A 19 -4.14 5.24 2.42
C TYR A 19 -5.06 6.17 1.63
N ALA A 20 -6.14 6.63 2.25
CA ALA A 20 -7.05 7.59 1.62
C ALA A 20 -6.37 8.95 1.42
N GLU A 21 -5.70 9.46 2.47
CA GLU A 21 -5.07 10.78 2.42
C GLU A 21 -3.87 10.84 1.48
N HIS A 22 -3.04 9.80 1.47
CA HIS A 22 -1.75 9.86 0.79
C HIS A 22 -1.73 9.14 -0.55
N LEU A 23 -2.49 8.07 -0.70
CA LEU A 23 -2.46 7.26 -1.90
C LEU A 23 -3.79 7.23 -2.67
N GLY A 24 -4.78 7.97 -2.20
CA GLY A 24 -6.05 8.10 -2.90
C GLY A 24 -6.90 6.83 -2.95
N PHE A 25 -6.65 5.88 -2.06
CA PHE A 25 -7.53 4.72 -1.92
C PHE A 25 -8.78 5.11 -1.16
N HIS A 26 -9.93 4.61 -1.57
CA HIS A 26 -11.16 4.78 -0.82
C HIS A 26 -11.51 3.48 -0.10
N THR A 27 -12.16 3.61 1.06
CA THR A 27 -12.66 2.46 1.82
C THR A 27 -13.96 1.99 1.18
N ALA A 28 -13.91 0.81 0.53
CA ALA A 28 -15.07 0.26 -0.18
C ALA A 28 -15.98 -0.54 0.73
N GLY A 29 -15.46 -1.08 1.83
CA GLY A 29 -16.24 -1.83 2.79
C GLY A 29 -15.47 -2.03 4.09
N THR A 30 -16.22 -2.18 5.18
CA THR A 30 -15.67 -2.43 6.51
C THR A 30 -16.52 -3.46 7.23
N PHE A 31 -15.92 -4.14 8.22
CA PHE A 31 -16.67 -4.96 9.17
C PHE A 31 -16.03 -4.84 10.56
N PRO A 32 -16.80 -4.58 11.61
CA PRO A 32 -18.21 -4.12 11.55
C PRO A 32 -18.34 -2.78 10.83
N LYS A 33 -19.53 -2.27 10.66
CA LYS A 33 -19.75 -1.00 9.95
C LYS A 33 -19.14 0.20 10.68
N GLN A 34 -19.01 0.11 11.99
CA GLN A 34 -18.47 1.17 12.84
C GLN A 34 -17.15 0.75 13.47
N GLU A 35 -16.30 1.73 13.77
CA GLU A 35 -15.03 1.49 14.45
C GLU A 35 -15.23 0.90 15.86
N PRO A 36 -14.32 0.07 16.34
CA PRO A 36 -13.10 -0.36 15.66
C PRO A 36 -13.38 -1.44 14.61
N TYR A 37 -12.71 -1.34 13.43
CA TYR A 37 -12.90 -2.29 12.36
C TYR A 37 -12.04 -3.52 12.55
N ALA A 38 -12.63 -4.71 12.31
CA ALA A 38 -11.87 -5.95 12.18
C ALA A 38 -11.28 -6.10 10.78
N TYR A 39 -11.91 -5.45 9.79
CA TYR A 39 -11.59 -5.62 8.39
C TYR A 39 -11.94 -4.36 7.61
N ALA A 40 -11.15 -4.05 6.58
CA ALA A 40 -11.50 -3.06 5.57
C ALA A 40 -10.99 -3.48 4.20
N SER A 41 -11.74 -3.10 3.17
CA SER A 41 -11.31 -3.19 1.76
C SER A 41 -11.03 -1.78 1.27
N LEU A 42 -9.84 -1.58 0.72
CA LEU A 42 -9.39 -0.31 0.15
C LEU A 42 -9.24 -0.48 -1.36
N GLN A 43 -9.78 0.45 -2.14
CA GLN A 43 -9.77 0.35 -3.60
C GLN A 43 -9.33 1.64 -4.26
N ARG A 44 -8.60 1.51 -5.37
CA ARG A 44 -8.23 2.60 -6.26
C ARG A 44 -7.99 2.06 -7.66
N ASN A 45 -8.71 2.58 -8.67
CA ASN A 45 -8.50 2.29 -10.10
C ASN A 45 -8.35 0.78 -10.38
N GLY A 46 -9.24 -0.04 -9.79
CA GLY A 46 -9.21 -1.50 -9.97
C GLY A 46 -8.23 -2.25 -9.06
N ALA A 47 -7.36 -1.55 -8.35
CA ALA A 47 -6.52 -2.17 -7.34
C ALA A 47 -7.27 -2.30 -6.03
N GLU A 48 -7.02 -3.39 -5.30
CA GLU A 48 -7.63 -3.62 -3.99
C GLU A 48 -6.58 -4.09 -3.00
N ILE A 49 -6.67 -3.57 -1.78
CA ILE A 49 -5.87 -4.00 -0.63
C ILE A 49 -6.84 -4.24 0.52
N MET A 50 -6.66 -5.34 1.24
CA MET A 50 -7.49 -5.66 2.40
C MET A 50 -6.67 -5.50 3.67
N LEU A 51 -7.32 -5.04 4.74
CA LEU A 51 -6.71 -4.87 6.05
C LEU A 51 -7.46 -5.75 7.05
N LEU A 52 -6.70 -6.48 7.88
CA LEU A 52 -7.23 -7.25 9.00
C LEU A 52 -6.62 -6.75 10.30
N SER A 53 -7.45 -6.60 11.32
CA SER A 53 -7.02 -6.13 12.63
C SER A 53 -6.30 -7.21 13.41
N LEU A 54 -5.13 -6.86 13.95
CA LEU A 54 -4.47 -7.62 15.00
C LEU A 54 -3.85 -6.62 15.98
N PRO A 55 -4.58 -6.25 17.06
CA PRO A 55 -4.08 -5.27 18.01
C PRO A 55 -2.70 -5.65 18.56
N GLY A 56 -1.80 -4.68 18.61
CA GLY A 56 -0.44 -4.90 19.08
C GLY A 56 0.51 -5.55 18.09
N TYR A 57 0.02 -5.90 16.89
CA TYR A 57 0.90 -6.52 15.88
C TYR A 57 1.94 -5.54 15.37
N GLU A 58 3.19 -6.01 15.32
CA GLU A 58 4.30 -5.32 14.68
C GLU A 58 4.83 -6.18 13.54
N LYS A 59 4.79 -5.65 12.33
CA LYS A 59 5.34 -6.35 11.17
C LYS A 59 6.86 -6.46 11.30
N PRO A 60 7.44 -7.66 11.17
CA PRO A 60 8.90 -7.80 11.17
C PRO A 60 9.55 -6.98 10.06
N ASP A 61 10.63 -6.27 10.40
CA ASP A 61 11.44 -5.57 9.41
C ASP A 61 12.58 -6.48 8.97
N LEU A 62 12.49 -6.95 7.74
CA LEU A 62 13.48 -7.85 7.14
C LEU A 62 14.44 -7.12 6.20
N SER A 63 14.43 -5.79 6.18
CA SER A 63 15.22 -5.00 5.22
C SER A 63 16.73 -5.25 5.35
N ALA A 64 17.24 -5.50 6.55
CA ALA A 64 18.64 -5.82 6.76
C ALA A 64 19.04 -7.18 6.16
N ARG A 65 18.08 -8.11 6.03
CA ARG A 65 18.32 -9.43 5.46
C ARG A 65 18.26 -9.44 3.93
N ARG A 66 17.66 -8.42 3.33
CA ARG A 66 17.59 -8.26 1.88
C ARG A 66 17.79 -6.79 1.51
N PRO A 67 19.06 -6.33 1.46
CA PRO A 67 19.36 -4.91 1.20
C PRO A 67 18.90 -4.42 -0.17
N GLN A 68 18.66 -5.35 -1.13
CA GLN A 68 18.20 -5.01 -2.48
C GLN A 68 16.77 -4.45 -2.49
N GLY A 69 16.04 -4.60 -1.40
CA GLY A 69 14.66 -4.17 -1.25
C GLY A 69 13.73 -5.33 -0.93
N LEU A 70 12.61 -5.01 -0.34
CA LEU A 70 11.54 -5.96 0.02
C LEU A 70 10.25 -5.43 -0.56
N TRP A 71 9.43 -6.32 -1.13
CA TRP A 71 8.10 -5.96 -1.60
C TRP A 71 7.07 -6.82 -0.88
N ASP A 72 6.13 -6.19 -0.20
CA ASP A 72 4.98 -6.89 0.37
C ASP A 72 3.85 -7.03 -0.64
N ALA A 73 3.75 -6.06 -1.55
CA ALA A 73 2.77 -6.11 -2.63
C ALA A 73 3.28 -5.32 -3.84
N TYR A 74 2.96 -5.81 -5.02
CA TYR A 74 3.11 -5.07 -6.27
C TYR A 74 1.71 -4.73 -6.77
N VAL A 75 1.42 -3.44 -6.86
CA VAL A 75 0.12 -2.94 -7.30
C VAL A 75 0.26 -2.46 -8.74
N ARG A 76 -0.25 -3.25 -9.67
CA ARG A 76 -0.28 -2.86 -11.08
C ARG A 76 -1.48 -1.96 -11.30
N MET A 77 -1.24 -0.81 -11.91
CA MET A 77 -2.28 0.21 -12.06
C MET A 77 -2.08 1.06 -13.30
N THR A 78 -3.15 1.70 -13.74
CA THR A 78 -3.07 2.82 -14.67
C THR A 78 -2.87 4.12 -13.87
N GLY A 79 -2.23 5.12 -14.47
CA GLY A 79 -2.04 6.42 -13.81
C GLY A 79 -0.93 6.43 -12.76
N VAL A 80 0.08 5.56 -12.89
CA VAL A 80 1.20 5.52 -11.95
C VAL A 80 1.95 6.86 -11.89
N HIS A 81 2.09 7.57 -13.02
CA HIS A 81 2.75 8.87 -13.05
C HIS A 81 1.98 9.91 -12.23
N ALA A 82 0.65 9.96 -12.38
CA ALA A 82 -0.18 10.90 -11.64
C ALA A 82 -0.13 10.61 -10.12
N LEU A 83 -0.15 9.33 -9.74
CA LEU A 83 -0.02 8.96 -8.34
C LEU A 83 1.34 9.39 -7.79
N TYR A 84 2.42 9.10 -8.52
CA TYR A 84 3.76 9.52 -8.08
C TYR A 84 3.86 11.04 -7.94
N ASP A 85 3.32 11.80 -8.90
CA ASP A 85 3.37 13.25 -8.84
C ASP A 85 2.67 13.79 -7.59
N SER A 86 1.65 13.11 -7.10
CA SER A 86 0.92 13.51 -5.89
C SER A 86 1.70 13.25 -4.61
N VAL A 87 2.71 12.38 -4.64
CA VAL A 87 3.44 11.95 -3.43
C VAL A 87 4.95 12.18 -3.51
N ARG A 88 5.44 12.67 -4.64
CA ARG A 88 6.89 12.88 -4.81
C ARG A 88 7.42 13.80 -3.73
N GLY A 89 8.56 13.45 -3.15
CA GLY A 89 9.18 14.21 -2.08
C GLY A 89 8.68 13.86 -0.69
N GLU A 90 7.63 13.06 -0.57
CA GLU A 90 7.14 12.63 0.74
C GLU A 90 8.10 11.60 1.37
N PRO A 91 8.28 11.64 2.71
CA PRO A 91 9.23 10.74 3.38
C PRO A 91 8.91 9.25 3.21
N PHE A 92 7.64 8.90 2.97
CA PHE A 92 7.22 7.50 2.81
C PHE A 92 7.55 6.94 1.42
N VAL A 93 7.95 7.76 0.46
CA VAL A 93 8.42 7.28 -0.86
C VAL A 93 9.86 6.80 -0.69
N GLN A 94 10.06 5.49 -0.85
CA GLN A 94 11.36 4.84 -0.63
C GLN A 94 12.23 4.84 -1.89
N MET A 95 11.61 4.69 -3.04
CA MET A 95 12.28 4.70 -4.34
C MET A 95 11.49 5.60 -5.29
N PRO A 96 12.17 6.53 -5.99
CA PRO A 96 11.48 7.42 -6.94
C PRO A 96 11.01 6.66 -8.17
N LEU A 97 10.07 7.28 -8.89
CA LEU A 97 9.55 6.71 -10.14
C LEU A 97 10.69 6.49 -11.13
N LYS A 98 10.78 5.28 -11.66
CA LYS A 98 11.83 4.87 -12.58
C LYS A 98 11.26 3.95 -13.65
N HIS A 99 11.71 4.15 -14.90
CA HIS A 99 11.39 3.25 -15.98
C HIS A 99 12.27 1.99 -15.87
N GLN A 100 11.61 0.84 -15.77
CA GLN A 100 12.30 -0.43 -15.59
C GLN A 100 12.66 -1.06 -16.94
N PRO A 101 13.71 -1.91 -16.99
CA PRO A 101 14.11 -2.56 -18.25
C PRO A 101 13.02 -3.39 -18.90
N TYR A 102 12.04 -3.88 -18.14
CA TYR A 102 10.92 -4.68 -18.64
C TYR A 102 9.71 -3.84 -19.07
N GLY A 103 9.82 -2.49 -19.03
CA GLY A 103 8.84 -1.60 -19.64
C GLY A 103 7.92 -0.84 -18.69
N ASP A 104 7.72 -1.32 -17.47
CA ASP A 104 6.89 -0.62 -16.48
C ASP A 104 7.62 0.54 -15.82
N TRP A 105 6.88 1.56 -15.45
CA TRP A 105 7.33 2.61 -14.55
C TRP A 105 6.93 2.23 -13.13
N GLU A 106 7.85 2.33 -12.17
CA GLU A 106 7.64 1.87 -10.81
C GLU A 106 8.17 2.85 -9.78
N PHE A 107 7.46 2.98 -8.65
CA PHE A 107 7.99 3.62 -7.46
C PHE A 107 7.57 2.82 -6.22
N GLU A 108 8.24 3.08 -5.10
CA GLU A 108 8.10 2.29 -3.89
C GLU A 108 7.65 3.16 -2.73
N VAL A 109 6.69 2.66 -1.96
CA VAL A 109 6.11 3.33 -0.78
C VAL A 109 6.23 2.41 0.42
N ARG A 110 6.56 2.98 1.56
CA ARG A 110 6.49 2.28 2.85
C ARG A 110 5.35 2.86 3.66
N ASP A 111 4.36 2.04 4.05
CA ASP A 111 3.23 2.52 4.81
C ASP A 111 3.58 2.67 6.32
N PRO A 112 2.68 3.24 7.15
CA PRO A 112 2.97 3.45 8.58
C PRO A 112 3.25 2.19 9.37
N ASN A 113 2.80 1.03 8.87
CA ASN A 113 2.98 -0.26 9.54
C ASN A 113 4.20 -1.02 9.02
N GLY A 114 4.97 -0.43 8.11
CA GLY A 114 6.16 -1.05 7.55
C GLY A 114 5.93 -1.92 6.33
N TYR A 115 4.72 -1.96 5.77
CA TYR A 115 4.48 -2.66 4.51
C TYR A 115 5.04 -1.85 3.34
N VAL A 116 5.74 -2.55 2.46
CA VAL A 116 6.35 -1.95 1.27
C VAL A 116 5.52 -2.33 0.05
N LEU A 117 5.00 -1.31 -0.62
CA LEU A 117 4.21 -1.48 -1.84
C LEU A 117 4.97 -0.88 -3.01
N VAL A 118 5.00 -1.61 -4.12
CA VAL A 118 5.48 -1.10 -5.40
C VAL A 118 4.27 -0.80 -6.26
N PHE A 119 4.18 0.43 -6.75
CA PHE A 119 3.15 0.81 -7.71
C PHE A 119 3.78 0.84 -9.09
N GLY A 120 3.19 0.11 -10.04
CA GLY A 120 3.75 -0.04 -11.35
C GLY A 120 2.72 -0.02 -12.47
N GLY A 121 3.17 0.40 -13.63
CA GLY A 121 2.36 0.44 -14.84
C GLY A 121 3.09 1.09 -16.01
N ALA A 122 2.39 1.22 -17.10
CA ALA A 122 2.91 1.83 -18.32
C ALA A 122 3.16 3.34 -18.18
#